data_de53502d8ae3ac59719e7a311247431c
#
_entry.id   de53502d8ae3ac59719e7a311247431c
#
_cell.length_a   1.000
_cell.length_b   1.000
_cell.length_c   1.000
_cell.angle_alpha   90.00
_cell.angle_beta   90.00
_cell.angle_gamma   90.00
#
_symmetry.space_group_name_H-M   'P 1'
#
loop_
_entity.id
_entity.type
_entity.pdbx_description
1 polymer ?
#
loop_
_entity_poly.entity_id
_entity_poly.type
_entity_poly.pdbx_seq_one_letter_code
_entity_poly.pdbx_strand_id
1 'polypeptide(L)'
;MKKRNETIRMLVLSAMFAALCCVTTMLVQFPTVAGYTNIGEGMCLLSGLVLGPWYGFFAAGIGSGLADLLAGYAHYVPGTFLIKGLVALVAALLLRPMLRKGEKVPFWRLALIELPSEAIMVAGYFGYKALILGKGLAAAASIPNNLVQGAVGIVLSVVLYTALSKVPEIHKAFWKGEMNHV
;
A
#
# COMPACT_ATOMS: atom_id res chain seq x y z
N MET A 1 -3.57 17.78 25.24
CA MET A 1 -4.80 17.70 24.40
C MET A 1 -4.48 17.64 22.90
N LYS A 2 -3.65 18.52 22.34
CA LYS A 2 -3.30 18.57 20.89
C LYS A 2 -2.77 17.23 20.37
N LYS A 3 -1.75 16.64 21.00
CA LYS A 3 -1.13 15.36 20.61
C LYS A 3 -2.13 14.19 20.59
N ARG A 4 -3.06 14.14 21.57
CA ARG A 4 -4.12 13.11 21.63
C ARG A 4 -5.07 13.23 20.43
N ASN A 5 -5.47 14.44 20.07
CA ASN A 5 -6.36 14.68 18.92
C ASN A 5 -5.70 14.29 17.59
N GLU A 6 -4.39 14.51 17.45
CA GLU A 6 -3.63 14.08 16.27
C GLU A 6 -3.57 12.55 16.15
N THR A 7 -3.30 11.84 17.26
CA THR A 7 -3.30 10.38 17.29
C THR A 7 -4.67 9.80 16.92
N ILE A 8 -5.75 10.33 17.49
CA ILE A 8 -7.12 9.89 17.17
C ILE A 8 -7.41 10.10 15.69
N ARG A 9 -7.06 11.27 15.15
CA ARG A 9 -7.23 11.57 13.73
C ARG A 9 -6.48 10.56 12.85
N MET A 10 -5.21 10.25 13.16
CA MET A 10 -4.42 9.28 12.39
C MET A 10 -5.00 7.88 12.47
N LEU A 11 -5.53 7.46 13.62
CA LEU A 11 -6.22 6.17 13.77
C LEU A 11 -7.48 6.09 12.90
N VAL A 12 -8.31 7.13 12.91
CA VAL A 12 -9.53 7.19 12.07
C VAL A 12 -9.17 7.13 10.59
N LEU A 13 -8.18 7.90 10.16
CA LEU A 13 -7.71 7.89 8.78
C LEU A 13 -7.14 6.53 8.38
N SER A 14 -6.38 5.89 9.27
CA SER A 14 -5.85 4.54 9.02
C SER A 14 -6.97 3.50 8.87
N ALA A 15 -8.02 3.60 9.69
CA ALA A 15 -9.19 2.73 9.56
C ALA A 15 -9.94 2.96 8.23
N MET A 16 -10.08 4.24 7.81
CA MET A 16 -10.66 4.57 6.50
C MET A 16 -9.83 4.01 5.34
N PHE A 17 -8.50 4.16 5.38
CA PHE A 17 -7.62 3.60 4.36
C PHE A 17 -7.62 2.06 4.37
N ALA A 18 -7.69 1.43 5.54
CA ALA A 18 -7.83 -0.02 5.63
C ALA A 18 -9.15 -0.48 4.97
N ALA A 19 -10.25 0.22 5.21
CA ALA A 19 -11.53 -0.06 4.56
C ALA A 19 -11.43 0.14 3.04
N LEU A 20 -10.78 1.22 2.56
CA LEU A 20 -10.56 1.45 1.13
C LEU A 20 -9.69 0.35 0.50
N CYS A 21 -8.59 -0.06 1.15
CA CYS A 21 -7.78 -1.20 0.69
C CYS A 21 -8.62 -2.48 0.59
N CYS A 22 -9.43 -2.78 1.61
CA CYS A 22 -10.28 -3.95 1.61
C CYS A 22 -11.31 -3.90 0.47
N VAL A 23 -12.07 -2.82 0.36
CA VAL A 23 -13.14 -2.65 -0.63
C VAL A 23 -12.58 -2.68 -2.06
N THR A 24 -11.51 -1.94 -2.34
CA THR A 24 -10.92 -1.92 -3.70
C THR A 24 -10.30 -3.26 -4.08
N THR A 25 -9.74 -4.00 -3.12
CA THR A 25 -9.25 -5.36 -3.34
C THR A 25 -10.39 -6.31 -3.69
N MET A 26 -11.56 -6.16 -3.06
CA MET A 26 -12.72 -7.05 -3.28
C MET A 26 -13.55 -6.69 -4.50
N LEU A 27 -13.72 -5.39 -4.81
CA LEU A 27 -14.60 -4.95 -5.90
C LEU A 27 -14.08 -5.32 -7.29
N VAL A 28 -12.77 -5.32 -7.48
CA VAL A 28 -12.16 -5.61 -8.78
C VAL A 28 -11.13 -6.70 -8.60
N GLN A 29 -11.62 -7.93 -8.67
CA GLN A 29 -10.81 -9.14 -8.62
C GLN A 29 -10.86 -9.88 -9.96
N PHE A 30 -9.69 -10.17 -10.49
CA PHE A 30 -9.55 -11.02 -11.66
C PHE A 30 -8.99 -12.38 -11.22
N PRO A 31 -9.76 -13.48 -11.29
CA PRO A 31 -9.27 -14.81 -10.98
C PRO A 31 -8.07 -15.17 -11.84
N THR A 32 -7.07 -15.81 -11.24
CA THR A 32 -5.86 -16.27 -11.93
C THR A 32 -5.55 -17.70 -11.50
N VAL A 33 -4.70 -18.39 -12.25
CA VAL A 33 -4.28 -19.77 -11.94
C VAL A 33 -3.64 -19.89 -10.54
N ALA A 34 -3.06 -18.80 -10.03
CA ALA A 34 -2.32 -18.79 -8.76
C ALA A 34 -2.99 -17.97 -7.64
N GLY A 35 -4.28 -17.65 -7.76
CA GLY A 35 -5.04 -16.82 -6.84
C GLY A 35 -5.88 -15.79 -7.59
N TYR A 36 -5.81 -14.52 -7.21
CA TYR A 36 -6.47 -13.42 -7.91
C TYR A 36 -5.56 -12.20 -7.99
N THR A 37 -5.83 -11.32 -8.98
CA THR A 37 -5.22 -9.98 -9.11
C THR A 37 -6.28 -8.93 -8.84
N ASN A 38 -5.92 -7.82 -8.24
CA ASN A 38 -6.85 -6.76 -7.85
C ASN A 38 -6.24 -5.36 -8.01
N ILE A 39 -7.08 -4.34 -7.97
CA ILE A 39 -6.64 -2.93 -8.04
C ILE A 39 -6.34 -2.30 -6.67
N GLY A 40 -6.51 -3.05 -5.59
CA GLY A 40 -6.27 -2.59 -4.22
C GLY A 40 -4.83 -2.15 -3.95
N GLU A 41 -3.87 -2.57 -4.80
CA GLU A 41 -2.46 -2.19 -4.71
C GLU A 41 -2.25 -0.69 -4.66
N GLY A 42 -2.95 0.05 -5.53
CA GLY A 42 -2.86 1.51 -5.55
C GLY A 42 -3.29 2.16 -4.23
N MET A 43 -4.26 1.57 -3.54
CA MET A 43 -4.67 2.05 -2.21
C MET A 43 -3.67 1.68 -1.11
N CYS A 44 -3.00 0.54 -1.23
CA CYS A 44 -1.93 0.15 -0.32
C CYS A 44 -0.73 1.11 -0.42
N LEU A 45 -0.26 1.39 -1.64
CA LEU A 45 0.79 2.39 -1.89
C LEU A 45 0.36 3.76 -1.38
N LEU A 46 -0.82 4.23 -1.76
CA LEU A 46 -1.36 5.53 -1.35
C LEU A 46 -1.45 5.66 0.18
N SER A 47 -1.82 4.58 0.88
CA SER A 47 -1.87 4.59 2.34
C SER A 47 -0.51 4.91 2.97
N GLY A 48 0.56 4.32 2.43
CA GLY A 48 1.94 4.62 2.83
C GLY A 48 2.31 6.08 2.56
N LEU A 49 2.04 6.57 1.35
CA LEU A 49 2.37 7.93 0.92
C LEU A 49 1.64 9.01 1.73
N VAL A 50 0.40 8.74 2.15
CA VAL A 50 -0.47 9.71 2.84
C VAL A 50 -0.34 9.61 4.36
N LEU A 51 -0.36 8.40 4.92
CA LEU A 51 -0.38 8.17 6.36
C LEU A 51 1.02 8.03 6.96
N GLY A 52 2.03 7.84 6.11
CA GLY A 52 3.39 7.55 6.55
C GLY A 52 3.63 6.08 6.90
N PRO A 53 4.86 5.74 7.36
CA PRO A 53 5.33 4.36 7.40
C PRO A 53 4.47 3.42 8.23
N TRP A 54 4.27 3.74 9.51
CA TRP A 54 3.61 2.82 10.43
C TRP A 54 2.09 2.77 10.25
N TYR A 55 1.45 3.93 10.14
CA TYR A 55 0.00 3.98 9.90
C TYR A 55 -0.37 3.39 8.54
N GLY A 56 0.44 3.64 7.51
CA GLY A 56 0.29 3.04 6.19
C GLY A 56 0.47 1.53 6.21
N PHE A 57 1.52 1.04 6.92
CA PHE A 57 1.76 -0.39 7.11
C PHE A 57 0.52 -1.11 7.65
N PHE A 58 -0.02 -0.62 8.77
CA PHE A 58 -1.18 -1.25 9.38
C PHE A 58 -2.46 -1.09 8.54
N ALA A 59 -2.66 0.07 7.91
CA ALA A 59 -3.82 0.29 7.05
C ALA A 59 -3.82 -0.66 5.83
N ALA A 60 -2.71 -0.73 5.10
CA ALA A 60 -2.57 -1.62 3.94
C ALA A 60 -2.62 -3.10 4.34
N GLY A 61 -1.89 -3.48 5.38
CA GLY A 61 -1.82 -4.86 5.85
C GLY A 61 -3.16 -5.38 6.36
N ILE A 62 -3.83 -4.64 7.25
CA ILE A 62 -5.13 -5.02 7.80
C ILE A 62 -6.20 -5.03 6.69
N GLY A 63 -6.26 -3.97 5.87
CA GLY A 63 -7.26 -3.87 4.82
C GLY A 63 -7.17 -4.99 3.80
N SER A 64 -5.96 -5.28 3.29
CA SER A 64 -5.74 -6.38 2.34
C SER A 64 -5.91 -7.75 2.97
N GLY A 65 -5.46 -7.94 4.22
CA GLY A 65 -5.68 -9.19 4.95
C GLY A 65 -7.16 -9.48 5.21
N LEU A 66 -7.95 -8.46 5.53
CA LEU A 66 -9.41 -8.59 5.64
C LEU A 66 -10.06 -8.96 4.31
N ALA A 67 -9.60 -8.38 3.20
CA ALA A 67 -10.09 -8.74 1.87
C ALA A 67 -9.86 -10.22 1.57
N ASP A 68 -8.65 -10.74 1.84
CA ASP A 68 -8.35 -12.16 1.67
C ASP A 68 -9.24 -13.06 2.54
N LEU A 69 -9.46 -12.65 3.80
CA LEU A 69 -10.33 -13.40 4.72
C LEU A 69 -11.77 -13.47 4.20
N LEU A 70 -12.31 -12.34 3.78
CA LEU A 70 -13.69 -12.23 3.26
C LEU A 70 -13.86 -12.91 1.90
N ALA A 71 -12.80 -12.95 1.09
CA ALA A 71 -12.79 -13.64 -0.20
C ALA A 71 -12.54 -15.17 -0.07
N GLY A 72 -12.40 -15.71 1.15
CA GLY A 72 -12.17 -17.15 1.38
C GLY A 72 -10.71 -17.60 1.25
N TYR A 73 -9.77 -16.68 1.16
CA TYR A 73 -8.33 -16.95 1.05
C TYR A 73 -7.60 -16.82 2.40
N ALA A 74 -8.18 -17.36 3.48
CA ALA A 74 -7.68 -17.23 4.84
C ALA A 74 -6.18 -17.62 5.00
N HIS A 75 -5.70 -18.58 4.22
CA HIS A 75 -4.31 -19.02 4.22
C HIS A 75 -3.33 -17.99 3.65
N TYR A 76 -3.82 -16.95 2.93
CA TYR A 76 -2.99 -15.84 2.47
C TYR A 76 -2.91 -14.71 3.50
N VAL A 77 -3.85 -14.59 4.44
CA VAL A 77 -3.97 -13.46 5.37
C VAL A 77 -2.65 -13.06 6.03
N PRO A 78 -1.86 -13.98 6.63
CA PRO A 78 -0.60 -13.59 7.29
C PRO A 78 0.43 -13.03 6.30
N GLY A 79 0.54 -13.68 5.13
CA GLY A 79 1.45 -13.25 4.07
C GLY A 79 1.04 -11.89 3.50
N THR A 80 -0.23 -11.74 3.16
CA THR A 80 -0.78 -10.49 2.62
C THR A 80 -0.63 -9.33 3.60
N PHE A 81 -0.93 -9.55 4.89
CA PHE A 81 -0.74 -8.53 5.91
C PHE A 81 0.70 -7.99 5.93
N LEU A 82 1.68 -8.88 5.97
CA LEU A 82 3.10 -8.50 6.01
C LEU A 82 3.54 -7.86 4.69
N ILE A 83 3.22 -8.47 3.55
CA ILE A 83 3.67 -8.00 2.25
C ILE A 83 3.07 -6.63 1.92
N LYS A 84 1.76 -6.45 2.07
CA LYS A 84 1.08 -5.18 1.78
C LYS A 84 1.48 -4.08 2.78
N GLY A 85 1.66 -4.46 4.04
CA GLY A 85 2.23 -3.55 5.04
C GLY A 85 3.63 -3.07 4.65
N LEU A 86 4.51 -3.97 4.23
CA LEU A 86 5.87 -3.62 3.78
C LEU A 86 5.86 -2.76 2.51
N VAL A 87 4.97 -3.02 1.56
CA VAL A 87 4.77 -2.18 0.37
C VAL A 87 4.49 -0.73 0.78
N ALA A 88 3.50 -0.51 1.64
CA ALA A 88 3.15 0.81 2.14
C ALA A 88 4.27 1.47 2.95
N LEU A 89 4.94 0.69 3.81
CA LEU A 89 6.06 1.15 4.63
C LEU A 89 7.20 1.68 3.78
N VAL A 90 7.64 0.90 2.78
CA VAL A 90 8.79 1.25 1.94
C VAL A 90 8.46 2.45 1.06
N ALA A 91 7.29 2.51 0.44
CA ALA A 91 6.84 3.67 -0.31
C ALA A 91 6.89 4.96 0.54
N ALA A 92 6.40 4.90 1.78
CA ALA A 92 6.45 6.01 2.73
C ALA A 92 7.89 6.42 3.09
N LEU A 93 8.75 5.45 3.39
CA LEU A 93 10.14 5.71 3.77
C LEU A 93 10.93 6.37 2.64
N LEU A 94 10.67 5.99 1.40
CA LEU A 94 11.34 6.56 0.22
C LEU A 94 10.81 7.96 -0.13
N LEU A 95 9.54 8.25 0.15
CA LEU A 95 8.94 9.58 -0.06
C LEU A 95 9.40 10.61 0.99
N ARG A 96 9.53 10.21 2.25
CA ARG A 96 9.84 11.12 3.38
C ARG A 96 11.02 12.07 3.16
N PRO A 97 12.18 11.64 2.67
CA PRO A 97 13.32 12.54 2.46
C PRO A 97 13.02 13.72 1.51
N MET A 98 12.16 13.49 0.50
CA MET A 98 11.76 14.51 -0.47
C MET A 98 10.82 15.54 0.17
N LEU A 99 9.85 15.05 0.97
CA LEU A 99 8.92 15.93 1.68
C LEU A 99 9.62 16.79 2.73
N ARG A 100 10.63 16.25 3.44
CA ARG A 100 11.42 17.00 4.42
C ARG A 100 12.21 18.14 3.81
N LYS A 101 12.67 17.99 2.56
CA LYS A 101 13.35 19.04 1.81
C LYS A 101 12.40 20.09 1.24
N GLY A 102 11.08 19.94 1.44
CA GLY A 102 10.07 20.82 0.85
C GLY A 102 9.97 20.68 -0.68
N GLU A 103 10.48 19.61 -1.25
CA GLU A 103 10.46 19.37 -2.69
C GLU A 103 9.04 19.04 -3.16
N LYS A 104 8.64 19.63 -4.28
CA LYS A 104 7.48 19.14 -5.02
C LYS A 104 7.88 17.84 -5.71
N VAL A 105 7.24 16.73 -5.34
CA VAL A 105 7.53 15.43 -5.93
C VAL A 105 6.78 15.29 -7.24
N PRO A 106 7.47 15.31 -8.41
CA PRO A 106 6.81 15.13 -9.70
C PRO A 106 6.36 13.69 -9.86
N PHE A 107 5.33 13.47 -10.66
CA PHE A 107 4.68 12.16 -10.85
C PHE A 107 5.65 11.03 -11.22
N TRP A 108 6.65 11.30 -12.06
CA TRP A 108 7.62 10.30 -12.48
C TRP A 108 8.57 9.86 -11.34
N ARG A 109 8.95 10.79 -10.43
CA ARG A 109 9.73 10.45 -9.23
C ARG A 109 8.89 9.63 -8.27
N LEU A 110 7.61 9.95 -8.13
CA LEU A 110 6.70 9.18 -7.31
C LEU A 110 6.60 7.73 -7.82
N ALA A 111 6.42 7.54 -9.13
CA ALA A 111 6.44 6.22 -9.74
C ALA A 111 7.76 5.46 -9.49
N LEU A 112 8.91 6.14 -9.58
CA LEU A 112 10.21 5.52 -9.33
C LEU A 112 10.40 5.07 -7.89
N ILE A 113 9.93 5.83 -6.89
CA ILE A 113 10.05 5.44 -5.48
C ILE A 113 9.10 4.30 -5.10
N GLU A 114 8.05 4.05 -5.87
CA GLU A 114 7.14 2.93 -5.66
C GLU A 114 7.66 1.61 -6.25
N LEU A 115 8.58 1.63 -7.22
CA LEU A 115 9.14 0.41 -7.83
C LEU A 115 9.77 -0.57 -6.81
N PRO A 116 10.59 -0.13 -5.83
CA PRO A 116 11.11 -1.04 -4.81
C PRO A 116 10.01 -1.68 -3.97
N SER A 117 8.92 -0.96 -3.70
CA SER A 117 7.77 -1.49 -2.97
C SER A 117 7.10 -2.62 -3.74
N GLU A 118 6.93 -2.45 -5.06
CA GLU A 118 6.36 -3.48 -5.92
C GLU A 118 7.30 -4.69 -6.11
N ALA A 119 8.60 -4.46 -6.14
CA ALA A 119 9.56 -5.56 -6.11
C ALA A 119 9.42 -6.42 -4.84
N ILE A 120 9.17 -5.78 -3.68
CA ILE A 120 8.87 -6.48 -2.42
C ILE A 120 7.57 -7.26 -2.54
N MET A 121 6.52 -6.69 -3.16
CA MET A 121 5.26 -7.41 -3.39
C MET A 121 5.46 -8.67 -4.21
N VAL A 122 6.11 -8.55 -5.37
CA VAL A 122 6.34 -9.69 -6.28
C VAL A 122 7.18 -10.76 -5.61
N ALA A 123 8.31 -10.39 -4.99
CA ALA A 123 9.21 -11.32 -4.31
C ALA A 123 8.55 -11.93 -3.06
N GLY A 124 7.82 -11.13 -2.30
CA GLY A 124 7.11 -11.55 -1.09
C GLY A 124 6.05 -12.61 -1.39
N TYR A 125 5.19 -12.37 -2.37
CA TYR A 125 4.19 -13.36 -2.75
C TYR A 125 4.79 -14.60 -3.39
N PHE A 126 5.86 -14.47 -4.19
CA PHE A 126 6.58 -15.63 -4.69
C PHE A 126 7.15 -16.46 -3.53
N GLY A 127 7.87 -15.83 -2.60
CA GLY A 127 8.46 -16.50 -1.44
C GLY A 127 7.40 -17.12 -0.52
N TYR A 128 6.33 -16.40 -0.22
CA TYR A 128 5.24 -16.92 0.60
C TYR A 128 4.58 -18.15 -0.01
N LYS A 129 4.27 -18.10 -1.30
CA LYS A 129 3.69 -19.24 -2.03
C LYS A 129 4.66 -20.42 -2.14
N ALA A 130 5.93 -20.14 -2.44
CA ALA A 130 6.94 -21.18 -2.63
C ALA A 130 7.29 -21.91 -1.33
N LEU A 131 7.51 -21.16 -0.25
CA LEU A 131 8.04 -21.67 1.02
C LEU A 131 6.94 -22.02 2.02
N ILE A 132 5.99 -21.10 2.25
CA ILE A 132 4.97 -21.27 3.28
C ILE A 132 3.81 -22.12 2.78
N LEU A 133 3.33 -21.87 1.54
CA LEU A 133 2.26 -22.68 0.95
C LEU A 133 2.76 -23.93 0.22
N GLY A 134 4.05 -24.23 0.27
CA GLY A 134 4.64 -25.46 -0.27
C GLY A 134 4.57 -25.61 -1.79
N LYS A 135 4.32 -24.53 -2.56
CA LYS A 135 4.19 -24.61 -4.02
C LYS A 135 5.54 -24.71 -4.77
N GLY A 136 6.65 -24.52 -4.08
CA GLY A 136 7.98 -24.55 -4.69
C GLY A 136 8.08 -23.63 -5.90
N LEU A 137 8.76 -24.04 -6.96
CA LEU A 137 8.95 -23.26 -8.20
C LEU A 137 7.63 -22.97 -8.95
N ALA A 138 6.58 -23.75 -8.75
CA ALA A 138 5.28 -23.47 -9.38
C ALA A 138 4.69 -22.13 -8.93
N ALA A 139 5.15 -21.57 -7.80
CA ALA A 139 4.79 -20.22 -7.35
C ALA A 139 5.18 -19.13 -8.37
N ALA A 140 6.17 -19.37 -9.24
CA ALA A 140 6.61 -18.44 -10.27
C ALA A 140 5.48 -18.08 -11.26
N ALA A 141 4.48 -18.95 -11.45
CA ALA A 141 3.30 -18.67 -12.27
C ALA A 141 2.51 -17.43 -11.80
N SER A 142 2.71 -16.97 -10.56
CA SER A 142 2.06 -15.75 -10.05
C SER A 142 2.85 -14.46 -10.33
N ILE A 143 4.11 -14.54 -10.77
CA ILE A 143 4.96 -13.36 -11.00
C ILE A 143 4.36 -12.43 -12.07
N PRO A 144 3.95 -12.90 -13.27
CA PRO A 144 3.39 -11.99 -14.28
C PRO A 144 2.17 -11.23 -13.79
N ASN A 145 1.25 -11.90 -13.07
CA ASN A 145 0.07 -11.26 -12.52
C ASN A 145 0.42 -10.19 -11.47
N ASN A 146 1.37 -10.49 -10.59
CA ASN A 146 1.82 -9.53 -9.57
C ASN A 146 2.51 -8.32 -10.22
N LEU A 147 3.27 -8.50 -11.31
CA LEU A 147 3.87 -7.40 -12.07
C LEU A 147 2.81 -6.49 -12.69
N VAL A 148 1.77 -7.07 -13.29
CA VAL A 148 0.65 -6.28 -13.85
C VAL A 148 -0.07 -5.55 -12.72
N GLN A 149 -0.35 -6.22 -11.60
CA GLN A 149 -0.98 -5.61 -10.42
C GLN A 149 -0.16 -4.43 -9.91
N GLY A 150 1.16 -4.58 -9.78
CA GLY A 150 2.06 -3.52 -9.34
C GLY A 150 2.07 -2.34 -10.30
N ALA A 151 2.15 -2.58 -11.61
CA ALA A 151 2.11 -1.52 -12.61
C ALA A 151 0.82 -0.70 -12.54
N VAL A 152 -0.34 -1.37 -12.44
CA VAL A 152 -1.65 -0.71 -12.26
C VAL A 152 -1.70 0.02 -10.92
N GLY A 153 -1.17 -0.58 -9.86
CA GLY A 153 -1.07 0.01 -8.52
C GLY A 153 -0.31 1.33 -8.51
N ILE A 154 0.88 1.35 -9.13
CA ILE A 154 1.70 2.57 -9.28
C ILE A 154 0.91 3.66 -10.01
N VAL A 155 0.31 3.34 -11.16
CA VAL A 155 -0.45 4.34 -11.93
C VAL A 155 -1.59 4.93 -11.09
N LEU A 156 -2.37 4.08 -10.41
CA LEU A 156 -3.48 4.51 -9.58
C LEU A 156 -3.01 5.36 -8.39
N SER A 157 -1.98 4.91 -7.68
CA SER A 157 -1.39 5.62 -6.54
C SER A 157 -0.89 7.00 -6.94
N VAL A 158 -0.11 7.10 -8.03
CA VAL A 158 0.44 8.36 -8.54
C VAL A 158 -0.65 9.34 -8.93
N VAL A 159 -1.69 8.87 -9.62
CA VAL A 159 -2.83 9.71 -10.01
C VAL A 159 -3.56 10.24 -8.78
N LEU A 160 -3.90 9.37 -7.85
CA LEU A 160 -4.62 9.74 -6.63
C LEU A 160 -3.78 10.66 -5.73
N TYR A 161 -2.50 10.35 -5.51
CA TYR A 161 -1.60 11.19 -4.73
C TYR A 161 -1.48 12.60 -5.35
N THR A 162 -1.30 12.67 -6.66
CA THR A 162 -1.19 13.94 -7.38
C THR A 162 -2.48 14.75 -7.29
N ALA A 163 -3.64 14.10 -7.37
CA ALA A 163 -4.94 14.75 -7.19
C ALA A 163 -5.12 15.28 -5.76
N LEU A 164 -4.84 14.45 -4.75
CA LEU A 164 -4.94 14.81 -3.33
C LEU A 164 -3.97 15.93 -2.94
N SER A 165 -2.76 15.95 -3.51
CA SER A 165 -1.76 16.97 -3.22
C SER A 165 -2.14 18.38 -3.69
N LYS A 166 -3.10 18.48 -4.62
CA LYS A 166 -3.64 19.77 -5.10
C LYS A 166 -4.68 20.39 -4.16
N VAL A 167 -5.22 19.60 -3.22
CA VAL A 167 -6.22 20.08 -2.25
C VAL A 167 -5.49 20.66 -1.03
N PRO A 168 -5.54 22.00 -0.78
CA PRO A 168 -4.73 22.65 0.23
C PRO A 168 -4.99 22.12 1.66
N GLU A 169 -6.24 21.76 1.96
CA GLU A 169 -6.64 21.21 3.26
C GLU A 169 -6.00 19.85 3.50
N ILE A 170 -6.00 19.01 2.49
CA ILE A 170 -5.38 17.66 2.51
C ILE A 170 -3.88 17.82 2.63
N HIS A 171 -3.27 18.69 1.82
CA HIS A 171 -1.83 18.94 1.88
C HIS A 171 -1.38 19.39 3.27
N LYS A 172 -2.09 20.32 3.91
CA LYS A 172 -1.80 20.78 5.27
C LYS A 172 -2.03 19.66 6.31
N ALA A 173 -3.04 18.85 6.10
CA ALA A 173 -3.43 17.81 7.04
C ALA A 173 -2.42 16.66 7.11
N PHE A 174 -1.90 16.22 5.97
CA PHE A 174 -1.07 15.02 5.88
C PHE A 174 0.42 15.31 5.87
N TRP A 175 0.87 16.36 5.18
CA TRP A 175 2.30 16.58 4.96
C TRP A 175 2.93 17.67 5.83
N LYS A 176 2.18 18.69 6.28
CA LYS A 176 2.71 19.67 7.25
C LYS A 176 2.80 19.13 8.68
N GLY A 177 1.97 18.18 9.05
CA GLY A 177 2.01 17.54 10.37
C GLY A 177 3.31 16.75 10.61
N GLU A 178 3.84 16.08 9.60
CA GLU A 178 5.06 15.27 9.72
C GLU A 178 6.35 16.11 9.81
N MET A 179 6.37 17.35 9.30
CA MET A 179 7.54 18.23 9.38
C MET A 179 7.80 18.77 10.80
N ASN A 180 6.83 18.72 11.70
CA ASN A 180 6.92 19.25 13.06
C ASN A 180 7.24 18.20 14.14
N HIS A 181 7.49 16.94 13.78
CA HIS A 181 7.72 15.83 14.70
C HIS A 181 9.09 15.16 14.54
N VAL A 182 10.12 15.98 14.26
CA VAL A 182 11.52 15.54 14.35
C VAL A 182 12.27 16.45 15.31
#